data_83d128e7aa06c9473829cb9bfed51485
#
_entry.id   83d128e7aa06c9473829cb9bfed51485
#
_cell.length_a   1.000
_cell.length_b   1.000
_cell.length_c   1.000
_cell.angle_alpha   90.00
_cell.angle_beta   90.00
_cell.angle_gamma   90.00
#
_symmetry.space_group_name_H-M   'P 1'
#
loop_
_entity.id
_entity.type
_entity.pdbx_description
1 polymer ?
#
loop_
_entity_poly.entity_id
_entity_poly.type
_entity_poly.pdbx_seq_one_letter_code
_entity_poly.pdbx_strand_id
1 'polypeptide(L)'
;MIELLVALAIVGLIVSLAAPRYFSNLDRAREDVLREDLYVLRDAIDKYYSDRNRYPNELADLVNGRYLRKIPVDPFTQSAKSWVVVAPEDPTLGAVANVRSGAANTARDGSSLQEW
;
A
#
# COMPACT_ATOMS: atom_id res chain seq x y z
N MET A 1 -17.08 -46.94 1.48
CA MET A 1 -15.61 -46.76 1.23
C MET A 1 -15.36 -45.98 -0.06
N ILE A 2 -16.05 -46.32 -1.17
CA ILE A 2 -15.96 -45.58 -2.44
C ILE A 2 -16.63 -44.19 -2.36
N GLU A 3 -17.70 -44.06 -1.59
CA GLU A 3 -18.39 -42.77 -1.37
C GLU A 3 -17.47 -41.71 -0.75
N LEU A 4 -16.64 -42.11 0.23
CA LEU A 4 -15.70 -41.18 0.85
C LEU A 4 -14.64 -40.71 -0.16
N LEU A 5 -14.12 -41.61 -0.97
CA LEU A 5 -13.14 -41.26 -2.02
C LEU A 5 -13.73 -40.31 -3.05
N VAL A 6 -14.97 -40.54 -3.48
CA VAL A 6 -15.67 -39.67 -4.42
C VAL A 6 -15.93 -38.29 -3.83
N ALA A 7 -16.36 -38.24 -2.56
CA ALA A 7 -16.61 -36.96 -1.88
C ALA A 7 -15.31 -36.14 -1.76
N LEU A 8 -14.19 -36.75 -1.39
CA LEU A 8 -12.88 -36.08 -1.31
C LEU A 8 -12.40 -35.58 -2.68
N ALA A 9 -12.65 -36.35 -3.75
CA ALA A 9 -12.30 -35.97 -5.11
C ALA A 9 -13.07 -34.73 -5.56
N ILE A 10 -14.36 -34.65 -5.27
CA ILE A 10 -15.21 -33.49 -5.59
C ILE A 10 -14.77 -32.26 -4.82
N VAL A 11 -14.49 -32.37 -3.52
CA VAL A 11 -14.00 -31.28 -2.69
C VAL A 11 -12.66 -30.77 -3.20
N GLY A 12 -11.74 -31.66 -3.54
CA GLY A 12 -10.43 -31.30 -4.11
C GLY A 12 -10.56 -30.56 -5.43
N LEU A 13 -11.49 -30.96 -6.29
CA LEU A 13 -11.75 -30.30 -7.56
C LEU A 13 -12.27 -28.87 -7.36
N ILE A 14 -13.23 -28.67 -6.46
CA ILE A 14 -13.80 -27.35 -6.15
C ILE A 14 -12.72 -26.42 -5.59
N VAL A 15 -11.91 -26.90 -4.65
CA VAL A 15 -10.82 -26.11 -4.04
C VAL A 15 -9.80 -25.70 -5.10
N SER A 16 -9.43 -26.59 -6.01
CA SER A 16 -8.44 -26.28 -7.05
C SER A 16 -8.94 -25.23 -8.05
N LEU A 17 -10.26 -25.11 -8.27
CA LEU A 17 -10.85 -24.09 -9.13
C LEU A 17 -11.00 -22.73 -8.41
N ALA A 18 -11.27 -22.75 -7.10
CA ALA A 18 -11.54 -21.55 -6.31
C ALA A 18 -10.25 -20.84 -5.84
N ALA A 19 -9.21 -21.59 -5.50
CA ALA A 19 -7.98 -21.04 -4.95
C ALA A 19 -7.30 -19.99 -5.85
N PRO A 20 -7.13 -20.19 -7.17
CA PRO A 20 -6.51 -19.18 -8.05
C PRO A 20 -7.28 -17.85 -8.06
N ARG A 21 -8.60 -17.91 -8.05
CA ARG A 21 -9.45 -16.69 -8.00
C ARG A 21 -9.32 -15.97 -6.67
N TYR A 22 -9.22 -16.71 -5.57
CA TYR A 22 -9.04 -16.13 -4.23
C TYR A 22 -7.74 -15.32 -4.16
N PHE A 23 -6.61 -15.89 -4.61
CA PHE A 23 -5.33 -15.19 -4.58
C PHE A 23 -5.30 -13.97 -5.49
N SER A 24 -5.89 -14.06 -6.68
CA SER A 24 -6.00 -12.91 -7.59
C SER A 24 -6.81 -11.78 -6.97
N ASN A 25 -7.94 -12.08 -6.32
CA ASN A 25 -8.76 -11.08 -5.66
C ASN A 25 -8.05 -10.46 -4.46
N LEU A 26 -7.27 -11.25 -3.71
CA LEU A 26 -6.49 -10.76 -2.58
C LEU A 26 -5.41 -9.77 -3.04
N ASP A 27 -4.70 -10.08 -4.12
CA ASP A 27 -3.69 -9.18 -4.69
C ASP A 27 -4.32 -7.88 -5.18
N ARG A 28 -5.48 -7.97 -5.83
CA ARG A 28 -6.23 -6.80 -6.26
C ARG A 28 -6.62 -5.91 -5.08
N ALA A 29 -7.11 -6.53 -3.99
CA ALA A 29 -7.48 -5.80 -2.79
C ALA A 29 -6.27 -5.09 -2.16
N ARG A 30 -5.12 -5.74 -2.12
CA ARG A 30 -3.88 -5.13 -1.63
C ARG A 30 -3.44 -3.94 -2.48
N GLU A 31 -3.53 -4.07 -3.80
CA GLU A 31 -3.21 -2.97 -4.72
C GLU A 31 -4.14 -1.78 -4.51
N ASP A 32 -5.44 -2.02 -4.35
CA ASP A 32 -6.42 -0.96 -4.10
C ASP A 32 -6.16 -0.25 -2.77
N VAL A 33 -5.83 -0.99 -1.72
CA VAL A 33 -5.45 -0.42 -0.42
C VAL A 33 -4.17 0.40 -0.54
N LEU A 34 -3.18 -0.08 -1.27
CA LEU A 34 -1.93 0.66 -1.47
C LEU A 34 -2.17 1.98 -2.19
N ARG A 35 -3.00 1.99 -3.23
CA ARG A 35 -3.35 3.23 -3.94
C ARG A 35 -4.06 4.22 -3.02
N GLU A 36 -4.97 3.74 -2.20
CA GLU A 36 -5.67 4.59 -1.23
C GLU A 36 -4.70 5.14 -0.18
N ASP A 37 -3.81 4.31 0.34
CA ASP A 37 -2.80 4.74 1.31
C ASP A 37 -1.87 5.80 0.73
N LEU A 38 -1.41 5.61 -0.51
CA LEU A 38 -0.59 6.59 -1.20
C LEU A 38 -1.35 7.90 -1.43
N TYR A 39 -2.62 7.82 -1.81
CA TYR A 39 -3.46 9.00 -1.98
C TYR A 39 -3.60 9.77 -0.67
N VAL A 40 -3.91 9.09 0.42
CA VAL A 40 -4.07 9.69 1.75
C VAL A 40 -2.78 10.38 2.21
N LEU A 41 -1.64 9.72 2.03
CA LEU A 41 -0.34 10.29 2.41
C LEU A 41 0.00 11.52 1.56
N ARG A 42 -0.18 11.45 0.26
CA ARG A 42 0.11 12.55 -0.66
C ARG A 42 -0.83 13.73 -0.44
N ASP A 43 -2.11 13.48 -0.19
CA ASP A 43 -3.07 14.52 0.14
C ASP A 43 -2.69 15.24 1.45
N ALA A 44 -2.27 14.50 2.46
CA ALA A 44 -1.81 15.07 3.73
C ALA A 44 -0.55 15.93 3.55
N ILE A 45 0.39 15.48 2.71
CA ILE A 45 1.60 16.25 2.38
C ILE A 45 1.21 17.57 1.68
N ASP A 46 0.29 17.51 0.72
CA ASP A 46 -0.16 18.68 -0.03
C ASP A 46 -0.85 19.69 0.90
N LYS A 47 -1.68 19.22 1.81
CA LYS A 47 -2.33 20.08 2.83
C LYS A 47 -1.33 20.71 3.78
N TYR A 48 -0.34 19.94 4.21
CA TYR A 48 0.73 20.44 5.07
C TYR A 48 1.48 21.59 4.37
N TYR A 49 1.86 21.38 3.11
CA TYR A 49 2.53 22.39 2.31
C TYR A 49 1.67 23.64 2.11
N SER A 50 0.40 23.45 1.81
CA SER A 50 -0.56 24.55 1.61
C SER A 50 -0.69 25.44 2.84
N ASP A 51 -0.67 24.84 4.04
CA ASP A 51 -0.82 25.58 5.30
C ASP A 51 0.48 26.23 5.77
N ARG A 52 1.64 25.61 5.47
CA ARG A 52 2.91 25.99 6.09
C ARG A 52 3.96 26.50 5.10
N ASN A 53 3.68 26.44 3.81
CA ASN A 53 4.62 26.81 2.73
C ASN A 53 5.93 26.03 2.78
N ARG A 54 5.90 24.83 3.37
CA ARG A 54 7.03 23.91 3.44
C ARG A 54 6.54 22.50 3.58
N TYR A 55 7.39 21.56 3.21
CA TYR A 55 7.11 20.13 3.36
C TYR A 55 7.48 19.65 4.77
N PRO A 56 6.86 18.54 5.25
CA PRO A 56 7.26 17.95 6.52
C PRO A 56 8.70 17.42 6.46
N ASN A 57 9.37 17.37 7.61
CA ASN A 57 10.69 16.78 7.71
C ASN A 57 10.64 15.26 7.79
N GLU A 58 9.54 14.72 8.31
CA GLU A 58 9.29 13.28 8.39
C GLU A 58 7.77 13.02 8.35
N LEU A 59 7.37 11.77 8.08
CA LEU A 59 5.96 11.42 8.02
C LEU A 59 5.24 11.62 9.35
N ALA A 60 5.94 11.47 10.47
CA ALA A 60 5.37 11.71 11.79
C ALA A 60 4.86 13.14 11.97
N ASP A 61 5.42 14.11 11.25
CA ASP A 61 4.97 15.51 11.29
C ASP A 61 3.54 15.66 10.81
N LEU A 62 3.09 14.81 9.87
CA LEU A 62 1.71 14.79 9.39
C LEU A 62 0.75 14.35 10.49
N VAL A 63 1.15 13.41 11.31
CA VAL A 63 0.36 12.94 12.46
C VAL A 63 0.36 14.01 13.56
N ASN A 64 1.51 14.58 13.87
CA ASN A 64 1.66 15.60 14.90
C ASN A 64 0.89 16.89 14.54
N GLY A 65 0.84 17.23 13.25
CA GLY A 65 0.10 18.36 12.74
C GLY A 65 -1.39 18.10 12.50
N ARG A 66 -1.87 16.89 12.79
CA ARG A 66 -3.27 16.44 12.62
C ARG A 66 -3.76 16.38 11.17
N TYR A 67 -2.84 16.22 10.22
CA TYR A 67 -3.18 15.95 8.82
C TYR A 67 -3.51 14.48 8.59
N LEU A 68 -2.97 13.60 9.45
CA LEU A 68 -3.27 12.17 9.50
C LEU A 68 -3.57 11.78 10.95
N ARG A 69 -4.43 10.80 11.14
CA ARG A 69 -4.63 10.18 12.46
C ARG A 69 -3.46 9.28 12.83
N LYS A 70 -2.97 8.52 11.84
CA LYS A 70 -1.82 7.63 11.98
C LYS A 70 -1.22 7.41 10.60
N ILE A 71 0.03 6.97 10.55
CA ILE A 71 0.66 6.57 9.31
C ILE A 71 0.06 5.23 8.90
N PRO A 72 -0.48 5.11 7.66
CA PRO A 72 -1.07 3.86 7.20
C PRO A 72 -0.04 2.74 7.06
N VAL A 73 -0.51 1.51 7.17
CA VAL A 73 0.30 0.31 6.97
C VAL A 73 0.32 -0.03 5.48
N ASP A 74 1.50 -0.23 4.91
CA ASP A 74 1.64 -0.73 3.54
C ASP A 74 1.13 -2.18 3.51
N PRO A 75 0.13 -2.51 2.68
CA PRO A 75 -0.46 -3.84 2.67
C PRO A 75 0.47 -4.93 2.14
N PHE A 76 1.52 -4.57 1.40
CA PHE A 76 2.49 -5.53 0.87
C PHE A 76 3.63 -5.81 1.84
N THR A 77 4.12 -4.79 2.54
CA THR A 77 5.18 -4.95 3.54
C THR A 77 4.64 -5.24 4.93
N GLN A 78 3.35 -4.95 5.15
CA GLN A 78 2.68 -5.05 6.46
C GLN A 78 3.34 -4.18 7.53
N SER A 79 3.96 -3.07 7.13
CA SER A 79 4.65 -2.14 8.00
C SER A 79 4.27 -0.70 7.69
N ALA A 80 4.14 0.12 8.73
CA ALA A 80 3.97 1.56 8.60
C ALA A 80 5.32 2.30 8.48
N LYS A 81 6.44 1.58 8.58
CA LYS A 81 7.79 2.14 8.59
C LYS A 81 8.54 1.91 7.28
N SER A 82 7.92 1.24 6.32
CA SER A 82 8.55 0.89 5.05
C SER A 82 8.34 1.93 3.94
N TRP A 83 7.59 2.99 4.19
CA TRP A 83 7.37 4.05 3.21
C TRP A 83 8.68 4.73 2.85
N VAL A 84 8.90 4.93 1.55
CA VAL A 84 10.09 5.61 1.02
C VAL A 84 9.72 7.07 0.76
N VAL A 85 10.39 7.98 1.45
CA VAL A 85 10.14 9.43 1.28
C VAL A 85 10.94 9.95 0.10
N VAL A 86 10.34 10.88 -0.64
CA VAL A 86 10.97 11.56 -1.77
C VAL A 86 11.18 13.01 -1.38
N ALA A 87 12.44 13.46 -1.42
CA ALA A 87 12.80 14.82 -1.07
C ALA A 87 12.30 15.82 -2.13
N PRO A 88 11.99 17.08 -1.75
CA PRO A 88 11.71 18.14 -2.70
C PRO A 88 12.99 18.54 -3.46
N GLU A 89 12.81 19.21 -4.60
CA GLU A 89 13.96 19.75 -5.35
C GLU A 89 14.73 20.78 -4.53
N ASP A 90 14.03 21.60 -3.76
CA ASP A 90 14.62 22.56 -2.85
C ASP A 90 14.67 21.98 -1.44
N PRO A 91 15.84 21.56 -0.93
CA PRO A 91 15.97 20.94 0.39
C PRO A 91 15.66 21.89 1.55
N THR A 92 15.61 23.20 1.32
CA THR A 92 15.25 24.17 2.36
C THR A 92 13.76 24.13 2.71
N LEU A 93 12.93 23.54 1.84
CA LEU A 93 11.48 23.43 2.03
C LEU A 93 11.07 22.24 2.92
N GLY A 94 11.99 21.36 3.27
CA GLY A 94 11.70 20.17 4.07
C GLY A 94 12.30 18.92 3.45
N ALA A 95 11.84 17.73 3.89
CA ALA A 95 12.42 16.47 3.46
C ALA A 95 11.42 15.53 2.76
N VAL A 96 10.11 15.72 2.93
CA VAL A 96 9.08 14.80 2.43
C VAL A 96 8.16 15.54 1.48
N ALA A 97 8.48 15.53 0.19
CA ALA A 97 7.62 16.08 -0.86
C ALA A 97 6.65 15.03 -1.43
N ASN A 98 7.00 13.77 -1.35
CA ASN A 98 6.21 12.65 -1.85
C ASN A 98 6.59 11.40 -1.07
N VAL A 99 5.81 10.34 -1.27
CA VAL A 99 6.10 9.04 -0.68
C VAL A 99 5.82 7.94 -1.71
N ARG A 100 6.56 6.85 -1.58
CA ARG A 100 6.40 5.65 -2.40
C ARG A 100 6.37 4.43 -1.50
N SER A 101 5.79 3.33 -2.01
CA SER A 101 5.84 2.06 -1.31
C SER A 101 7.28 1.54 -1.26
N GLY A 102 7.64 0.93 -0.13
CA GLY A 102 8.89 0.20 0.03
C GLY A 102 8.83 -1.26 -0.45
N ALA A 103 7.67 -1.71 -0.95
CA ALA A 103 7.50 -3.07 -1.41
C ALA A 103 8.23 -3.31 -2.73
N ALA A 104 8.95 -4.43 -2.82
CA ALA A 104 9.66 -4.83 -4.04
C ALA A 104 8.75 -5.56 -5.05
N ASN A 105 7.48 -5.73 -4.72
CA ASN A 105 6.52 -6.47 -5.52
C ASN A 105 6.20 -5.76 -6.84
N THR A 106 5.75 -6.56 -7.81
CA THR A 106 5.23 -6.08 -9.08
C THR A 106 3.70 -6.15 -9.05
N ALA A 107 3.03 -5.12 -9.55
CA ALA A 107 1.58 -5.11 -9.67
C ALA A 107 1.13 -6.09 -10.76
N ARG A 108 -0.17 -6.42 -10.76
CA ARG A 108 -0.75 -7.36 -11.74
C ARG A 108 -0.61 -6.87 -13.19
N ASP A 109 -0.50 -5.56 -13.41
CA ASP A 109 -0.29 -4.97 -14.73
C ASP A 109 1.19 -4.93 -15.15
N GLY A 110 2.09 -5.46 -14.32
CA GLY A 110 3.53 -5.49 -14.59
C GLY A 110 4.30 -4.28 -14.07
N SER A 111 3.63 -3.25 -13.55
CA SER A 111 4.32 -2.08 -13.00
C SER A 111 4.96 -2.38 -11.65
N SER A 112 6.07 -1.70 -11.34
CA SER A 112 6.70 -1.78 -10.02
C SER A 112 5.90 -0.95 -9.01
N LEU A 113 5.60 -1.56 -7.85
CA LEU A 113 4.90 -0.83 -6.78
C LEU A 113 5.70 0.35 -6.25
N GLN A 114 7.02 0.30 -6.35
CA GLN A 114 7.89 1.40 -5.92
C GLN A 114 7.79 2.63 -6.83
N GLU A 115 7.22 2.47 -8.00
CA GLU A 115 7.03 3.58 -8.96
C GLU A 115 5.62 4.19 -8.89
N TRP A 116 4.74 3.59 -8.12
CA TRP A 116 3.39 4.13 -7.93
C TRP A 116 3.45 5.40 -7.09
#